data_4793266014e43fd0f291f5029a0ef5b3
#
_entry.id   4793266014e43fd0f291f5029a0ef5b3
#
_cell.length_a   1.000
_cell.length_b   1.000
_cell.length_c   1.000
_cell.angle_alpha   90.00
_cell.angle_beta   90.00
_cell.angle_gamma   90.00
#
_symmetry.space_group_name_H-M   'P 1'
#
loop_
_entity.id
_entity.type
_entity.pdbx_description
1 polymer ?
#
loop_
_entity_poly.entity_id
_entity_poly.type
_entity_poly.pdbx_seq_one_letter_code
_entity_poly.pdbx_strand_id
1 'polypeptide(L)'
;LLPLMKADSLSCKNLSAQYNLLASRNIALKNPALKERQNRIAKEIMDISNYLSKSATLIENTENKQLLFQPGKHNFTKYVNLNLVSQLTKQSRYSYGSISYTASLKEWNKNYTRDYFHVGANAVILDGEIKSSISARLWKNKKFDPRVVLQGEASVALLSSTVNARIGNSKVYASARATGQVGVAYANCKAVFSKKEQSFEAGVGVAALRGETRCVLNILGAKVTLTTQGSVGSAEANFSYHFSSREWEIGSKLGFIAGLGFKINVSY
;
A
#
# COMPACT_ATOMS: atom_id res chain seq x y z
N LEU A 1 22.20 12.59 -16.96
CA LEU A 1 23.33 12.81 -16.02
C LEU A 1 24.33 11.64 -16.07
N LEU A 2 23.88 10.40 -15.98
CA LEU A 2 24.72 9.19 -15.96
C LEU A 2 25.62 9.04 -17.20
N PRO A 3 25.13 9.20 -18.44
CA PRO A 3 25.97 9.12 -19.63
C PRO A 3 27.06 10.18 -19.66
N LEU A 4 26.76 11.42 -19.22
CA LEU A 4 27.69 12.49 -19.10
C LEU A 4 28.81 12.18 -18.09
N MET A 5 28.45 11.69 -16.90
CA MET A 5 29.44 11.33 -15.87
C MET A 5 30.35 10.17 -16.33
N LYS A 6 29.85 9.21 -17.08
CA LYS A 6 30.66 8.12 -17.69
C LYS A 6 31.61 8.68 -18.76
N ALA A 7 31.13 9.59 -19.62
CA ALA A 7 31.94 10.24 -20.65
C ALA A 7 33.05 11.11 -20.03
N ASP A 8 32.72 11.88 -19.00
CA ASP A 8 33.67 12.70 -18.26
C ASP A 8 34.73 11.85 -17.55
N SER A 9 34.33 10.72 -16.94
CA SER A 9 35.28 9.78 -16.34
C SER A 9 36.26 9.22 -17.38
N LEU A 10 35.76 8.83 -18.56
CA LEU A 10 36.62 8.35 -19.65
C LEU A 10 37.57 9.44 -20.17
N SER A 11 37.08 10.66 -20.31
CA SER A 11 37.90 11.82 -20.71
C SER A 11 38.99 12.11 -19.69
N CYS A 12 38.71 12.05 -18.40
CA CYS A 12 39.71 12.20 -17.34
C CYS A 12 40.76 11.07 -17.37
N LYS A 13 40.37 9.81 -17.63
CA LYS A 13 41.33 8.71 -17.80
C LYS A 13 42.28 8.94 -18.98
N ASN A 14 41.75 9.35 -20.12
CA ASN A 14 42.53 9.67 -21.30
C ASN A 14 43.50 10.82 -21.03
N LEU A 15 43.03 11.87 -20.35
CA LEU A 15 43.87 13.02 -19.99
C LEU A 15 44.98 12.60 -19.02
N SER A 16 44.71 11.81 -18.01
CA SER A 16 45.69 11.27 -17.08
C SER A 16 46.75 10.45 -17.81
N ALA A 17 46.36 9.60 -18.77
CA ALA A 17 47.28 8.82 -19.58
C ALA A 17 48.19 9.71 -20.42
N GLN A 18 47.66 10.79 -21.00
CA GLN A 18 48.46 11.78 -21.77
C GLN A 18 49.45 12.50 -20.86
N TYR A 19 49.06 12.91 -19.65
CA TYR A 19 49.99 13.54 -18.71
C TYR A 19 51.10 12.60 -18.26
N ASN A 20 50.79 11.29 -18.03
CA ASN A 20 51.81 10.30 -17.73
C ASN A 20 52.78 10.09 -18.89
N LEU A 21 52.30 10.12 -20.13
CA LEU A 21 53.13 10.00 -21.33
C LEU A 21 54.03 11.24 -21.54
N LEU A 22 53.50 12.44 -21.24
CA LEU A 22 54.29 13.67 -21.23
C LEU A 22 55.35 13.64 -20.12
N ALA A 23 55.00 13.15 -18.92
CA ALA A 23 55.96 13.03 -17.84
C ALA A 23 57.11 12.05 -18.20
N SER A 24 56.80 10.93 -18.89
CA SER A 24 57.80 9.99 -19.36
C SER A 24 58.70 10.58 -20.45
N ARG A 25 58.17 11.39 -21.35
CA ARG A 25 58.95 12.12 -22.37
C ARG A 25 59.84 13.20 -21.77
N ASN A 26 59.40 13.89 -20.70
CA ASN A 26 60.15 14.91 -20.02
C ASN A 26 61.32 14.39 -19.17
N ILE A 27 61.49 13.07 -19.04
CA ILE A 27 62.71 12.45 -18.47
C ILE A 27 63.94 12.90 -19.26
N ALA A 28 63.80 13.19 -20.55
CA ALA A 28 64.91 13.68 -21.40
C ALA A 28 65.33 15.13 -21.08
N LEU A 29 64.46 15.93 -20.41
CA LEU A 29 64.68 17.33 -20.11
C LEU A 29 65.39 17.62 -18.78
N LYS A 30 65.86 16.62 -18.06
CA LYS A 30 66.65 16.69 -16.79
C LYS A 30 66.06 17.64 -15.71
N ASN A 31 64.74 17.92 -15.72
CA ASN A 31 64.11 18.75 -14.69
C ASN A 31 63.23 17.93 -13.75
N PRO A 32 63.75 17.50 -12.60
CA PRO A 32 63.02 16.60 -11.68
C PRO A 32 61.78 17.24 -11.06
N ALA A 33 61.79 18.54 -10.82
CA ALA A 33 60.66 19.25 -10.22
C ALA A 33 59.45 19.30 -11.18
N LEU A 34 59.69 19.44 -12.47
CA LEU A 34 58.63 19.45 -13.49
C LEU A 34 57.99 18.07 -13.64
N LYS A 35 58.79 17.01 -13.54
CA LYS A 35 58.34 15.63 -13.57
C LYS A 35 57.46 15.29 -12.37
N GLU A 36 57.88 15.71 -11.19
CA GLU A 36 57.12 15.46 -9.95
C GLU A 36 55.74 16.16 -9.99
N ARG A 37 55.71 17.42 -10.45
CA ARG A 37 54.47 18.18 -10.62
C ARG A 37 53.53 17.53 -11.64
N GLN A 38 54.05 17.05 -12.77
CA GLN A 38 53.25 16.35 -13.78
C GLN A 38 52.66 15.02 -13.23
N ASN A 39 53.46 14.23 -12.51
CA ASN A 39 53.00 12.99 -11.89
C ASN A 39 51.90 13.25 -10.85
N ARG A 40 52.03 14.33 -10.06
CA ARG A 40 51.00 14.73 -9.11
C ARG A 40 49.70 15.12 -9.83
N ILE A 41 49.76 15.92 -10.88
CA ILE A 41 48.58 16.30 -11.68
C ILE A 41 47.94 15.05 -12.31
N ALA A 42 48.72 14.13 -12.87
CA ALA A 42 48.20 12.89 -13.44
C ALA A 42 47.46 12.03 -12.39
N LYS A 43 48.01 11.97 -11.18
CA LYS A 43 47.37 11.26 -10.06
C LYS A 43 46.07 11.94 -9.66
N GLU A 44 46.04 13.26 -9.50
CA GLU A 44 44.80 14.00 -9.15
C GLU A 44 43.70 13.81 -10.20
N ILE A 45 44.07 13.85 -11.50
CA ILE A 45 43.12 13.58 -12.60
C ILE A 45 42.59 12.14 -12.54
N MET A 46 43.44 11.18 -12.21
CA MET A 46 43.03 9.77 -12.06
C MET A 46 42.08 9.59 -10.86
N ASP A 47 42.32 10.28 -9.75
CA ASP A 47 41.48 10.23 -8.56
C ASP A 47 40.11 10.85 -8.87
N ILE A 48 40.04 11.96 -9.61
CA ILE A 48 38.79 12.54 -10.11
C ILE A 48 38.04 11.53 -11.02
N SER A 49 38.76 10.88 -11.95
CA SER A 49 38.16 9.87 -12.83
C SER A 49 37.56 8.71 -12.03
N ASN A 50 38.27 8.22 -11.03
CA ASN A 50 37.81 7.14 -10.16
C ASN A 50 36.58 7.55 -9.33
N TYR A 51 36.57 8.80 -8.85
CA TYR A 51 35.41 9.35 -8.14
C TYR A 51 34.16 9.42 -9.04
N LEU A 52 34.34 9.98 -10.26
CA LEU A 52 33.23 10.06 -11.24
C LEU A 52 32.71 8.67 -11.62
N SER A 53 33.60 7.71 -11.84
CA SER A 53 33.23 6.33 -12.16
C SER A 53 32.45 5.66 -11.02
N LYS A 54 32.92 5.81 -9.76
CA LYS A 54 32.21 5.30 -8.58
C LYS A 54 30.84 5.95 -8.39
N SER A 55 30.76 7.27 -8.57
CA SER A 55 29.50 8.00 -8.48
C SER A 55 28.52 7.58 -9.58
N ALA A 56 28.99 7.40 -10.81
CA ALA A 56 28.18 6.88 -11.90
C ALA A 56 27.63 5.47 -11.62
N THR A 57 28.46 4.58 -11.08
CA THR A 57 28.03 3.23 -10.69
C THR A 57 27.04 3.26 -9.54
N LEU A 58 27.19 4.17 -8.59
CA LEU A 58 26.25 4.35 -7.47
C LEU A 58 24.88 4.84 -7.97
N ILE A 59 24.86 5.80 -8.89
CA ILE A 59 23.64 6.31 -9.53
C ILE A 59 22.98 5.20 -10.35
N GLU A 60 23.75 4.48 -11.17
CA GLU A 60 23.24 3.36 -11.96
C GLU A 60 22.64 2.25 -11.09
N ASN A 61 23.30 1.89 -9.99
CA ASN A 61 22.78 0.92 -9.03
C ASN A 61 21.53 1.43 -8.31
N THR A 62 21.44 2.73 -8.08
CA THR A 62 20.26 3.36 -7.48
C THR A 62 19.12 3.43 -8.49
N GLU A 63 19.39 3.80 -9.73
CA GLU A 63 18.42 3.78 -10.83
C GLU A 63 17.96 2.34 -11.14
N ASN A 64 18.87 1.37 -11.20
CA ASN A 64 18.52 -0.03 -11.38
C ASN A 64 17.73 -0.60 -10.20
N LYS A 65 18.02 -0.18 -8.97
CA LYS A 65 17.18 -0.49 -7.80
C LYS A 65 15.82 0.21 -7.87
N GLN A 66 15.75 1.40 -8.45
CA GLN A 66 14.48 2.10 -8.71
C GLN A 66 13.74 1.52 -9.92
N LEU A 67 14.42 1.00 -10.93
CA LEU A 67 13.84 0.25 -12.04
C LEU A 67 13.38 -1.16 -11.64
N LEU A 68 13.81 -1.69 -10.50
CA LEU A 68 13.16 -2.79 -9.79
C LEU A 68 11.86 -2.34 -9.07
N PHE A 69 11.50 -1.07 -9.15
CA PHE A 69 10.12 -0.65 -8.99
C PHE A 69 9.31 -1.30 -10.11
N GLN A 70 8.75 -2.45 -9.82
CA GLN A 70 7.68 -2.93 -10.66
C GLN A 70 6.66 -1.80 -10.77
N PRO A 71 6.25 -1.43 -11.99
CA PRO A 71 5.19 -0.44 -12.16
C PRO A 71 4.05 -0.88 -11.27
N GLY A 72 3.55 0.02 -10.45
CA GLY A 72 2.51 -0.28 -9.48
C GLY A 72 1.37 -1.02 -10.15
N LYS A 73 0.81 -1.98 -9.47
CA LYS A 73 -0.32 -2.75 -9.98
C LYS A 73 -1.50 -1.80 -10.18
N HIS A 74 -1.91 -1.63 -11.42
CA HIS A 74 -3.14 -0.94 -11.76
C HIS A 74 -4.19 -2.00 -12.10
N ASN A 75 -5.19 -2.16 -11.26
CA ASN A 75 -6.30 -3.05 -11.53
C ASN A 75 -7.59 -2.26 -11.64
N PHE A 76 -8.21 -2.35 -12.81
CA PHE A 76 -9.54 -1.81 -13.02
C PHE A 76 -10.51 -2.95 -13.33
N THR A 77 -11.56 -3.08 -12.55
CA THR A 77 -12.63 -4.05 -12.79
C THR A 77 -13.96 -3.34 -12.82
N LYS A 78 -14.77 -3.67 -13.84
CA LYS A 78 -16.15 -3.21 -13.97
C LYS A 78 -17.04 -4.41 -14.20
N TYR A 79 -18.05 -4.54 -13.39
CA TYR A 79 -19.08 -5.56 -13.56
C TYR A 79 -20.46 -4.91 -13.45
N VAL A 80 -21.35 -5.14 -14.42
CA VAL A 80 -22.71 -4.62 -14.39
C VAL A 80 -23.67 -5.72 -14.87
N ASN A 81 -24.55 -6.14 -13.99
CA ASN A 81 -25.67 -7.02 -14.31
C ASN A 81 -26.94 -6.47 -13.63
N LEU A 82 -27.42 -5.35 -14.15
CA LEU A 82 -28.63 -4.70 -13.66
C LEU A 82 -29.82 -5.15 -14.51
N ASN A 83 -30.43 -6.26 -14.12
CA ASN A 83 -31.62 -6.76 -14.77
C ASN A 83 -32.86 -6.52 -13.90
N LEU A 84 -33.43 -5.33 -13.98
CA LEU A 84 -34.62 -4.93 -13.24
C LEU A 84 -35.85 -5.80 -13.60
N VAL A 85 -35.95 -6.22 -14.85
CA VAL A 85 -37.10 -7.05 -15.33
C VAL A 85 -37.10 -8.40 -14.60
N SER A 86 -35.95 -9.03 -14.39
CA SER A 86 -35.86 -10.29 -13.65
C SER A 86 -36.29 -10.15 -12.18
N GLN A 87 -36.14 -8.96 -11.61
CA GLN A 87 -36.60 -8.68 -10.24
C GLN A 87 -38.12 -8.56 -10.18
N LEU A 88 -38.74 -7.97 -11.19
CA LEU A 88 -40.21 -7.82 -11.27
C LEU A 88 -40.90 -9.16 -11.57
N THR A 89 -40.25 -10.08 -12.26
CA THR A 89 -40.80 -11.39 -12.62
C THR A 89 -40.60 -12.47 -11.56
N LYS A 90 -40.31 -12.09 -10.30
CA LYS A 90 -40.09 -13.01 -9.16
C LYS A 90 -38.95 -14.02 -9.35
N GLN A 91 -38.03 -13.76 -10.23
CA GLN A 91 -36.84 -14.57 -10.40
C GLN A 91 -35.79 -14.20 -9.32
N SER A 92 -35.14 -15.21 -8.70
CA SER A 92 -34.17 -14.99 -7.62
C SER A 92 -32.78 -14.57 -8.13
N ARG A 93 -32.74 -13.59 -9.03
CA ARG A 93 -31.49 -13.03 -9.54
C ARG A 93 -31.19 -11.67 -8.89
N TYR A 94 -29.94 -11.47 -8.52
CA TYR A 94 -29.46 -10.17 -8.06
C TYR A 94 -29.25 -9.25 -9.25
N SER A 95 -29.68 -8.01 -9.12
CA SER A 95 -29.15 -6.91 -9.94
C SER A 95 -27.90 -6.39 -9.24
N TYR A 96 -26.77 -6.45 -9.90
CA TYR A 96 -25.49 -6.11 -9.31
C TYR A 96 -24.64 -5.27 -10.26
N GLY A 97 -24.05 -4.22 -9.73
CA GLY A 97 -23.07 -3.41 -10.43
C GLY A 97 -21.90 -3.12 -9.49
N SER A 98 -20.68 -3.23 -9.96
CA SER A 98 -19.50 -2.83 -9.23
C SER A 98 -18.45 -2.22 -10.14
N ILE A 99 -17.72 -1.28 -9.61
CA ILE A 99 -16.54 -0.69 -10.20
C ILE A 99 -15.48 -0.70 -9.10
N SER A 100 -14.29 -1.18 -9.42
CA SER A 100 -13.14 -1.06 -8.51
C SER A 100 -11.91 -0.65 -9.28
N TYR A 101 -11.12 0.21 -8.68
CA TYR A 101 -9.81 0.62 -9.14
C TYR A 101 -8.85 0.56 -7.96
N THR A 102 -7.73 -0.11 -8.14
CA THR A 102 -6.65 -0.16 -7.15
C THR A 102 -5.36 0.18 -7.84
N ALA A 103 -4.55 0.99 -7.22
CA ALA A 103 -3.24 1.38 -7.69
C ALA A 103 -2.25 1.37 -6.53
N SER A 104 -1.08 0.79 -6.75
CA SER A 104 0.03 0.85 -5.82
C SER A 104 1.33 1.12 -6.57
N LEU A 105 2.26 1.87 -5.98
CA LEU A 105 3.56 2.12 -6.60
C LEU A 105 4.51 0.94 -6.36
N LYS A 106 4.55 0.44 -5.13
CA LYS A 106 5.37 -0.73 -4.76
C LYS A 106 4.75 -1.47 -3.59
N GLU A 107 4.85 -2.78 -3.64
CA GLU A 107 4.34 -3.67 -2.60
C GLU A 107 5.43 -4.64 -2.14
N TRP A 108 5.52 -4.87 -0.82
CA TRP A 108 6.32 -5.93 -0.21
C TRP A 108 5.40 -6.80 0.62
N ASN A 109 5.56 -8.10 0.45
CA ASN A 109 4.78 -9.07 1.18
C ASN A 109 5.69 -10.20 1.66
N LYS A 110 5.60 -10.55 2.94
CA LYS A 110 6.25 -11.73 3.53
C LYS A 110 5.25 -12.45 4.42
N ASN A 111 5.11 -13.74 4.19
CA ASN A 111 4.24 -14.61 4.97
C ASN A 111 5.04 -15.79 5.50
N TYR A 112 4.79 -16.15 6.75
CA TYR A 112 5.29 -17.34 7.39
C TYR A 112 4.13 -18.14 7.95
N THR A 113 4.10 -19.42 7.61
CA THR A 113 3.04 -20.34 8.03
C THR A 113 3.68 -21.61 8.57
N ARG A 114 3.29 -21.99 9.78
CA ARG A 114 3.68 -23.28 10.41
C ARG A 114 2.51 -23.79 11.26
N ASP A 115 2.02 -24.97 10.91
CA ASP A 115 0.92 -25.66 11.60
C ASP A 115 -0.28 -24.72 11.92
N TYR A 116 -0.44 -24.36 13.19
CA TYR A 116 -1.51 -23.49 13.69
C TYR A 116 -1.11 -22.02 13.80
N PHE A 117 0.07 -21.65 13.33
CA PHE A 117 0.61 -20.31 13.46
C PHE A 117 0.86 -19.67 12.09
N HIS A 118 0.28 -18.50 11.88
CA HIS A 118 0.45 -17.72 10.66
C HIS A 118 0.86 -16.30 11.03
N VAL A 119 1.90 -15.79 10.38
CA VAL A 119 2.31 -14.39 10.47
C VAL A 119 2.52 -13.85 9.08
N GLY A 120 2.01 -12.66 8.84
CA GLY A 120 2.22 -11.94 7.59
C GLY A 120 2.58 -10.49 7.84
N ALA A 121 3.40 -9.94 6.98
CA ALA A 121 3.72 -8.52 6.92
C ALA A 121 3.62 -8.04 5.49
N ASN A 122 2.97 -6.91 5.30
CA ASN A 122 2.81 -6.24 4.01
C ASN A 122 3.17 -4.77 4.18
N ALA A 123 3.80 -4.18 3.19
CA ALA A 123 4.03 -2.74 3.10
C ALA A 123 3.80 -2.28 1.66
N VAL A 124 3.10 -1.17 1.50
CA VAL A 124 2.71 -0.60 0.22
C VAL A 124 3.06 0.88 0.20
N ILE A 125 3.67 1.33 -0.88
CA ILE A 125 3.92 2.75 -1.14
C ILE A 125 2.88 3.23 -2.16
N LEU A 126 2.28 4.42 -1.91
CA LEU A 126 1.23 5.02 -2.71
C LEU A 126 0.11 4.01 -2.97
N ASP A 127 -0.58 3.67 -1.90
CA ASP A 127 -1.74 2.77 -1.92
C ASP A 127 -3.01 3.59 -2.19
N GLY A 128 -3.65 3.33 -3.32
CA GLY A 128 -4.89 4.01 -3.71
C GLY A 128 -5.96 2.99 -4.09
N GLU A 129 -7.16 3.18 -3.56
CA GLU A 129 -8.28 2.30 -3.80
C GLU A 129 -9.58 3.09 -3.97
N ILE A 130 -10.34 2.74 -5.00
CA ILE A 130 -11.71 3.22 -5.20
C ILE A 130 -12.58 2.00 -5.48
N LYS A 131 -13.61 1.80 -4.70
CA LYS A 131 -14.60 0.76 -4.88
C LYS A 131 -16.00 1.33 -4.79
N SER A 132 -16.87 0.91 -5.68
CA SER A 132 -18.30 1.21 -5.59
C SER A 132 -19.09 -0.02 -6.02
N SER A 133 -20.12 -0.35 -5.28
CA SER A 133 -21.01 -1.44 -5.64
C SER A 133 -22.45 -1.13 -5.25
N ILE A 134 -23.34 -1.60 -6.08
CA ILE A 134 -24.78 -1.58 -5.82
C ILE A 134 -25.33 -2.97 -6.09
N SER A 135 -26.15 -3.47 -5.18
CA SER A 135 -26.91 -4.70 -5.43
C SER A 135 -28.34 -4.55 -4.92
N ALA A 136 -29.26 -5.08 -5.68
CA ALA A 136 -30.68 -5.09 -5.33
C ALA A 136 -31.28 -6.46 -5.59
N ARG A 137 -32.14 -6.88 -4.68
CA ARG A 137 -32.92 -8.11 -4.79
C ARG A 137 -34.27 -7.89 -4.17
N LEU A 138 -35.34 -8.23 -4.87
CA LEU A 138 -36.72 -8.17 -4.35
C LEU A 138 -37.23 -9.56 -3.93
N TRP A 139 -36.75 -10.61 -4.59
CA TRP A 139 -37.25 -11.97 -4.39
C TRP A 139 -36.12 -12.94 -4.13
N LYS A 140 -36.30 -13.85 -3.17
CA LYS A 140 -35.45 -15.02 -2.89
C LYS A 140 -36.30 -16.27 -2.83
N ASN A 141 -35.99 -17.26 -3.67
CA ASN A 141 -36.74 -18.53 -3.74
C ASN A 141 -38.25 -18.30 -3.87
N LYS A 142 -38.65 -17.42 -4.80
CA LYS A 142 -40.05 -17.02 -5.05
C LYS A 142 -40.77 -16.33 -3.87
N LYS A 143 -40.08 -16.04 -2.77
CA LYS A 143 -40.62 -15.30 -1.62
C LYS A 143 -40.12 -13.83 -1.70
N PHE A 144 -41.00 -12.92 -1.33
CA PHE A 144 -40.63 -11.50 -1.25
C PHE A 144 -39.63 -11.25 -0.10
N ASP A 145 -38.38 -10.98 -0.46
CA ASP A 145 -37.28 -10.80 0.47
C ASP A 145 -36.39 -9.64 -0.07
N PRO A 146 -36.86 -8.41 0.06
CA PRO A 146 -36.15 -7.25 -0.47
C PRO A 146 -34.84 -7.06 0.27
N ARG A 147 -33.77 -6.83 -0.50
CA ARG A 147 -32.45 -6.46 0.00
C ARG A 147 -31.82 -5.47 -0.96
N VAL A 148 -31.34 -4.36 -0.44
CA VAL A 148 -30.58 -3.37 -1.16
C VAL A 148 -29.25 -3.16 -0.43
N VAL A 149 -28.17 -3.18 -1.16
CA VAL A 149 -26.81 -2.88 -0.65
C VAL A 149 -26.21 -1.81 -1.52
N LEU A 150 -25.79 -0.75 -0.88
CA LEU A 150 -25.01 0.33 -1.47
C LEU A 150 -23.66 0.37 -0.76
N GLN A 151 -22.57 0.45 -1.51
CA GLN A 151 -21.25 0.57 -0.96
C GLN A 151 -20.40 1.47 -1.85
N GLY A 152 -19.72 2.42 -1.24
CA GLY A 152 -18.73 3.27 -1.86
C GLY A 152 -17.54 3.39 -0.90
N GLU A 153 -16.34 3.27 -1.42
CA GLU A 153 -15.09 3.40 -0.68
C GLU A 153 -14.05 4.05 -1.58
N ALA A 154 -13.37 5.04 -1.06
CA ALA A 154 -12.21 5.64 -1.68
C ALA A 154 -11.15 5.87 -0.60
N SER A 155 -9.94 5.47 -0.85
CA SER A 155 -8.82 5.70 0.07
C SER A 155 -7.53 5.90 -0.70
N VAL A 156 -6.66 6.70 -0.12
CA VAL A 156 -5.28 6.88 -0.57
C VAL A 156 -4.38 6.99 0.65
N ALA A 157 -3.24 6.33 0.60
CA ALA A 157 -2.19 6.45 1.60
C ALA A 157 -0.82 6.56 0.93
N LEU A 158 0.04 7.42 1.43
CA LEU A 158 1.42 7.54 0.94
C LEU A 158 2.24 6.30 1.30
N LEU A 159 2.03 5.78 2.50
CA LEU A 159 2.62 4.53 2.96
C LEU A 159 1.58 3.78 3.80
N SER A 160 1.41 2.50 3.52
CA SER A 160 0.59 1.59 4.30
C SER A 160 1.41 0.38 4.69
N SER A 161 1.36 -0.02 5.95
CA SER A 161 1.96 -1.27 6.40
C SER A 161 0.99 -2.06 7.27
N THR A 162 0.97 -3.36 7.09
CA THR A 162 0.09 -4.26 7.83
C THR A 162 0.88 -5.45 8.33
N VAL A 163 0.70 -5.76 9.59
CA VAL A 163 1.19 -7.00 10.20
C VAL A 163 0.00 -7.77 10.72
N ASN A 164 -0.05 -9.04 10.46
CA ASN A 164 -1.08 -9.93 10.94
C ASN A 164 -0.48 -11.19 11.56
N ALA A 165 -1.09 -11.66 12.63
CA ALA A 165 -0.77 -12.91 13.28
C ALA A 165 -2.07 -13.67 13.55
N ARG A 166 -2.02 -14.98 13.41
CA ARG A 166 -3.13 -15.89 13.75
C ARG A 166 -2.58 -17.14 14.41
N ILE A 167 -3.24 -17.55 15.46
CA ILE A 167 -2.97 -18.81 16.16
C ILE A 167 -4.27 -19.60 16.34
N GLY A 168 -4.23 -20.88 16.10
CA GLY A 168 -5.38 -21.79 16.23
C GLY A 168 -5.80 -22.43 14.91
N ASN A 169 -6.86 -23.20 14.97
CA ASN A 169 -7.42 -23.94 13.84
C ASN A 169 -8.66 -23.23 13.24
N SER A 170 -9.39 -23.89 12.35
CA SER A 170 -10.59 -23.33 11.71
C SER A 170 -11.75 -23.09 12.68
N LYS A 171 -11.84 -23.85 13.78
CA LYS A 171 -12.94 -23.80 14.75
C LYS A 171 -12.65 -22.90 15.95
N VAL A 172 -11.38 -22.89 16.39
CA VAL A 172 -10.93 -22.08 17.54
C VAL A 172 -9.66 -21.35 17.14
N TYR A 173 -9.71 -20.03 17.07
CA TYR A 173 -8.54 -19.22 16.76
C TYR A 173 -8.61 -17.84 17.38
N ALA A 174 -7.43 -17.29 17.62
CA ALA A 174 -7.23 -15.88 17.88
C ALA A 174 -6.40 -15.27 16.73
N SER A 175 -6.74 -14.09 16.31
CA SER A 175 -5.92 -13.35 15.35
C SER A 175 -5.84 -11.87 15.72
N ALA A 176 -4.70 -11.28 15.42
CA ALA A 176 -4.45 -9.85 15.55
C ALA A 176 -3.92 -9.32 14.22
N ARG A 177 -4.39 -8.16 13.84
CA ARG A 177 -3.91 -7.41 12.68
C ARG A 177 -3.67 -5.98 13.11
N ALA A 178 -2.49 -5.46 12.83
CA ALA A 178 -2.15 -4.05 13.02
C ALA A 178 -1.83 -3.43 11.68
N THR A 179 -2.42 -2.28 11.39
CA THR A 179 -2.18 -1.49 10.19
C THR A 179 -1.73 -0.10 10.58
N GLY A 180 -0.63 0.36 10.02
CA GLY A 180 -0.12 1.71 10.13
C GLY A 180 -0.14 2.40 8.76
N GLN A 181 -0.56 3.64 8.72
CA GLN A 181 -0.65 4.43 7.50
C GLN A 181 -0.07 5.83 7.72
N VAL A 182 0.58 6.36 6.70
CA VAL A 182 1.14 7.72 6.68
C VAL A 182 0.50 8.47 5.52
N GLY A 183 0.08 9.71 5.77
CA GLY A 183 -0.53 10.57 4.76
C GLY A 183 -1.77 9.92 4.15
N VAL A 184 -2.79 9.63 4.95
CA VAL A 184 -4.00 8.94 4.52
C VAL A 184 -5.16 9.91 4.34
N ALA A 185 -5.93 9.69 3.28
CA ALA A 185 -7.25 10.28 3.10
C ALA A 185 -8.23 9.17 2.70
N TYR A 186 -9.43 9.19 3.26
CA TYR A 186 -10.43 8.18 2.97
C TYR A 186 -11.86 8.72 3.05
N ALA A 187 -12.74 8.09 2.30
CA ALA A 187 -14.18 8.26 2.42
C ALA A 187 -14.83 6.90 2.19
N ASN A 188 -15.76 6.51 3.05
CA ASN A 188 -16.53 5.30 2.89
C ASN A 188 -18.00 5.51 3.25
N CYS A 189 -18.86 4.82 2.53
CA CYS A 189 -20.27 4.76 2.81
C CYS A 189 -20.78 3.35 2.47
N LYS A 190 -21.48 2.74 3.39
CA LYS A 190 -22.12 1.46 3.18
C LYS A 190 -23.51 1.48 3.81
N ALA A 191 -24.50 1.06 3.06
CA ALA A 191 -25.86 0.90 3.56
C ALA A 191 -26.43 -0.44 3.10
N VAL A 192 -26.98 -1.19 4.04
CA VAL A 192 -27.70 -2.45 3.77
C VAL A 192 -29.09 -2.36 4.36
N PHE A 193 -30.07 -2.59 3.53
CA PHE A 193 -31.46 -2.62 3.93
C PHE A 193 -32.10 -3.95 3.52
N SER A 194 -32.50 -4.73 4.50
CA SER A 194 -33.25 -5.97 4.28
C SER A 194 -34.18 -6.25 5.46
N LYS A 195 -35.06 -7.24 5.32
CA LYS A 195 -35.92 -7.69 6.44
C LYS A 195 -35.15 -8.26 7.63
N LYS A 196 -33.92 -8.79 7.38
CA LYS A 196 -33.15 -9.55 8.39
C LYS A 196 -31.85 -8.86 8.77
N GLU A 197 -31.49 -7.81 8.06
CA GLU A 197 -30.20 -7.12 8.22
C GLU A 197 -30.38 -5.64 7.94
N GLN A 198 -29.93 -4.83 8.85
CA GLN A 198 -29.83 -3.39 8.69
C GLN A 198 -28.42 -2.99 9.06
N SER A 199 -27.73 -2.29 8.19
CA SER A 199 -26.43 -1.72 8.49
C SER A 199 -26.23 -0.38 7.81
N PHE A 200 -25.51 0.46 8.49
CA PHE A 200 -25.05 1.72 7.94
C PHE A 200 -23.63 1.97 8.45
N GLU A 201 -22.76 2.37 7.55
CA GLU A 201 -21.42 2.83 7.85
C GLU A 201 -21.16 4.07 6.99
N ALA A 202 -20.68 5.12 7.60
CA ALA A 202 -20.19 6.30 6.90
C ALA A 202 -18.95 6.81 7.62
N GLY A 203 -17.95 7.18 6.84
CA GLY A 203 -16.71 7.68 7.36
C GLY A 203 -16.00 8.55 6.35
N VAL A 204 -15.39 9.59 6.83
CA VAL A 204 -14.51 10.47 6.06
C VAL A 204 -13.38 10.94 6.94
N GLY A 205 -12.21 11.08 6.37
CA GLY A 205 -11.09 11.56 7.14
C GLY A 205 -9.82 11.73 6.36
N VAL A 206 -8.97 12.56 6.95
CA VAL A 206 -7.58 12.74 6.59
C VAL A 206 -6.73 12.62 7.83
N ALA A 207 -5.55 12.02 7.74
CA ALA A 207 -4.63 11.92 8.85
C ALA A 207 -3.18 11.90 8.36
N ALA A 208 -2.29 12.57 9.09
CA ALA A 208 -0.86 12.46 8.85
C ALA A 208 -0.36 11.06 9.23
N LEU A 209 -0.80 10.55 10.37
CA LEU A 209 -0.54 9.18 10.83
C LEU A 209 -1.85 8.55 11.28
N ARG A 210 -2.09 7.31 10.89
CA ARG A 210 -3.24 6.51 11.31
C ARG A 210 -2.78 5.10 11.67
N GLY A 211 -3.26 4.61 12.80
CA GLY A 211 -3.07 3.22 13.24
C GLY A 211 -4.42 2.54 13.47
N GLU A 212 -4.51 1.28 13.11
CA GLU A 212 -5.66 0.43 13.38
C GLU A 212 -5.17 -0.92 13.91
N THR A 213 -5.79 -1.40 14.98
CA THR A 213 -5.57 -2.75 15.48
C THR A 213 -6.90 -3.48 15.54
N ARG A 214 -6.93 -4.67 14.95
CA ARG A 214 -8.10 -5.55 14.93
C ARG A 214 -7.75 -6.88 15.56
N CYS A 215 -8.43 -7.22 16.65
CA CYS A 215 -8.33 -8.50 17.34
C CYS A 215 -9.59 -9.31 17.09
N VAL A 216 -9.44 -10.59 16.75
CA VAL A 216 -10.54 -11.51 16.52
C VAL A 216 -10.35 -12.74 17.37
N LEU A 217 -11.36 -13.09 18.12
CA LEU A 217 -11.46 -14.36 18.82
C LEU A 217 -12.63 -15.15 18.25
N ASN A 218 -12.38 -16.35 17.80
CA ASN A 218 -13.42 -17.29 17.34
C ASN A 218 -13.39 -18.55 18.16
N ILE A 219 -14.53 -18.92 18.72
CA ILE A 219 -14.71 -20.12 19.51
C ILE A 219 -15.95 -20.84 18.98
N LEU A 220 -15.75 -21.96 18.27
CA LEU A 220 -16.80 -22.84 17.76
C LEU A 220 -17.90 -22.13 16.95
N GLY A 221 -17.56 -21.04 16.26
CA GLY A 221 -18.48 -20.26 15.44
C GLY A 221 -18.93 -18.94 16.08
N ALA A 222 -18.86 -18.80 17.39
CA ALA A 222 -19.01 -17.50 18.04
C ALA A 222 -17.73 -16.68 17.83
N LYS A 223 -17.87 -15.51 17.21
CA LYS A 223 -16.75 -14.66 16.84
C LYS A 223 -16.93 -13.26 17.41
N VAL A 224 -15.94 -12.82 18.16
CA VAL A 224 -15.86 -11.47 18.67
C VAL A 224 -14.71 -10.75 17.97
N THR A 225 -15.00 -9.60 17.42
CA THR A 225 -14.00 -8.73 16.78
C THR A 225 -13.97 -7.38 17.49
N LEU A 226 -12.81 -6.99 17.97
CA LEU A 226 -12.53 -5.68 18.50
C LEU A 226 -11.58 -4.94 17.56
N THR A 227 -11.97 -3.77 17.12
CA THR A 227 -11.12 -2.89 16.33
C THR A 227 -10.92 -1.59 17.10
N THR A 228 -9.67 -1.19 17.28
CA THR A 228 -9.29 0.10 17.83
C THR A 228 -8.55 0.91 16.78
N GLN A 229 -8.78 2.20 16.75
CA GLN A 229 -8.18 3.10 15.79
C GLN A 229 -7.61 4.32 16.49
N GLY A 230 -6.45 4.78 16.05
CA GLY A 230 -5.82 6.01 16.53
C GLY A 230 -5.28 6.80 15.34
N SER A 231 -5.27 8.11 15.45
CA SER A 231 -4.71 9.00 14.43
C SER A 231 -4.10 10.26 15.03
N VAL A 232 -3.14 10.84 14.33
CA VAL A 232 -2.47 12.09 14.70
C VAL A 232 -2.39 12.98 13.46
N GLY A 233 -2.53 14.29 13.64
CA GLY A 233 -2.64 15.24 12.54
C GLY A 233 -3.88 14.95 11.70
N SER A 234 -5.04 14.76 12.35
CA SER A 234 -6.23 14.20 11.71
C SER A 234 -7.44 15.11 11.81
N ALA A 235 -8.30 15.00 10.82
CA ALA A 235 -9.69 15.43 10.85
C ALA A 235 -10.54 14.27 10.33
N GLU A 236 -11.19 13.54 11.21
CA GLU A 236 -11.87 12.29 10.90
C GLU A 236 -13.20 12.15 11.63
N ALA A 237 -14.17 11.60 10.93
CA ALA A 237 -15.44 11.17 11.51
C ALA A 237 -15.84 9.84 10.88
N ASN A 238 -16.19 8.86 11.70
CA ASN A 238 -16.70 7.57 11.27
C ASN A 238 -17.76 7.07 12.24
N PHE A 239 -18.80 6.50 11.69
CA PHE A 239 -19.86 5.85 12.44
C PHE A 239 -20.29 4.57 11.72
N SER A 240 -20.49 3.49 12.46
CA SER A 240 -21.01 2.25 11.93
C SER A 240 -21.96 1.58 12.89
N TYR A 241 -23.02 1.03 12.35
CA TYR A 241 -23.85 0.04 13.03
C TYR A 241 -24.26 -1.08 12.07
N HIS A 242 -24.39 -2.28 12.58
CA HIS A 242 -24.89 -3.42 11.86
C HIS A 242 -25.72 -4.28 12.81
N PHE A 243 -26.93 -4.64 12.37
CA PHE A 243 -27.80 -5.54 13.10
C PHE A 243 -28.38 -6.58 12.17
N SER A 244 -28.20 -7.83 12.55
CA SER A 244 -28.81 -8.99 11.89
C SER A 244 -29.21 -10.04 12.91
N SER A 245 -29.87 -11.10 12.47
CA SER A 245 -30.27 -12.20 13.37
C SER A 245 -29.11 -12.96 14.02
N ARG A 246 -27.88 -12.81 13.51
CA ARG A 246 -26.69 -13.55 13.98
C ARG A 246 -25.45 -12.67 14.16
N GLU A 247 -25.60 -11.39 13.97
CA GLU A 247 -24.46 -10.48 14.02
C GLU A 247 -24.92 -9.08 14.45
N TRP A 248 -24.17 -8.48 15.33
CA TRP A 248 -24.32 -7.07 15.64
C TRP A 248 -22.95 -6.38 15.68
N GLU A 249 -22.93 -5.14 15.27
CA GLU A 249 -21.75 -4.29 15.27
C GLU A 249 -22.14 -2.87 15.66
N ILE A 250 -21.30 -2.23 16.42
CA ILE A 250 -21.34 -0.80 16.67
C ILE A 250 -19.92 -0.25 16.70
N GLY A 251 -19.72 0.93 16.12
CA GLY A 251 -18.43 1.58 16.11
C GLY A 251 -18.54 3.07 15.85
N SER A 252 -17.58 3.80 16.41
CA SER A 252 -17.46 5.23 16.21
C SER A 252 -15.99 5.65 16.26
N LYS A 253 -15.64 6.68 15.48
CA LYS A 253 -14.35 7.34 15.50
C LYS A 253 -14.54 8.82 15.26
N LEU A 254 -13.94 9.62 16.12
CA LEU A 254 -13.86 11.06 15.95
C LEU A 254 -12.42 11.50 16.19
N GLY A 255 -11.96 12.47 15.42
CA GLY A 255 -10.61 13.02 15.55
C GLY A 255 -10.53 14.43 14.98
N PHE A 256 -9.96 15.32 15.78
CA PHE A 256 -9.51 16.65 15.35
C PHE A 256 -8.13 16.87 15.98
N ILE A 257 -7.07 16.98 15.18
CA ILE A 257 -5.65 16.94 15.56
C ILE A 257 -5.23 15.54 16.00
N ALA A 258 -5.95 14.88 16.91
CA ALA A 258 -5.80 13.48 17.26
C ALA A 258 -7.17 12.80 17.28
N GLY A 259 -7.24 11.56 16.84
CA GLY A 259 -8.46 10.79 16.77
C GLY A 259 -8.36 9.45 17.47
N LEU A 260 -9.45 9.05 18.13
CA LEU A 260 -9.60 7.72 18.71
C LEU A 260 -10.94 7.14 18.24
N GLY A 261 -10.94 5.85 18.00
CA GLY A 261 -12.14 5.13 17.61
C GLY A 261 -12.11 3.68 18.05
N PHE A 262 -13.28 3.11 18.14
CA PHE A 262 -13.47 1.70 18.40
C PHE A 262 -14.61 1.13 17.57
N LYS A 263 -14.57 -0.16 17.32
CA LYS A 263 -15.64 -0.92 16.69
C LYS A 263 -15.68 -2.32 17.33
N ILE A 264 -16.84 -2.73 17.75
CA ILE A 264 -17.09 -4.05 18.31
C ILE A 264 -18.07 -4.76 17.41
N ASN A 265 -17.74 -5.98 17.00
CA ASN A 265 -18.59 -6.83 16.21
C ASN A 265 -18.67 -8.21 16.86
N VAL A 266 -19.87 -8.73 17.01
CA VAL A 266 -20.13 -10.06 17.55
C VAL A 266 -21.01 -10.82 16.57
N SER A 267 -20.58 -12.02 16.18
CA SER A 267 -21.34 -12.93 15.31
C SER A 267 -21.37 -14.36 15.88
N TYR A 268 -22.46 -15.08 15.69
CA TYR A 268 -22.68 -16.44 16.21
C TYR A 268 -23.52 -17.30 15.26
#